data_d0ee6934901e683a580aa347464095cd
#
_entry.id   d0ee6934901e683a580aa347464095cd
#
_cell.length_a   1.000
_cell.length_b   1.000
_cell.length_c   1.000
_cell.angle_alpha   90.00
_cell.angle_beta   90.00
_cell.angle_gamma   90.00
#
_symmetry.space_group_name_H-M   'P 1'
#
loop_
_entity.id
_entity.type
_entity.pdbx_description
1 polymer ?
#
loop_
_entity_poly.entity_id
_entity_poly.type
_entity_poly.pdbx_seq_one_letter_code
_entity_poly.pdbx_strand_id
1 'polypeptide(L)'
;MSELQPQQTFGPRVLEVPEGDNRERLVCPECSYVRYDNPKIVAGAVVLWQGRYLLCRRAINPRKGYWTIPAGYMELNETALDGAKREVLEEAEAEIVVDGLLAIYNIPRISQVQLIYRAQ
;
A
#
# COMPACT_ATOMS: atom_id res chain seq x y z
N MET A 1 2.84 16.81 22.45
CA MET A 1 1.88 15.94 22.95
C MET A 1 1.06 15.36 21.86
N SER A 2 0.76 14.20 22.02
CA SER A 2 0.07 13.57 20.95
C SER A 2 -1.32 14.14 20.85
N GLU A 3 -1.72 14.24 19.64
CA GLU A 3 -3.03 14.65 19.37
C GLU A 3 -3.92 13.48 19.63
N LEU A 4 -4.50 13.45 20.77
CA LEU A 4 -5.42 12.42 21.08
C LEU A 4 -6.56 12.46 20.11
N GLN A 5 -7.19 11.31 19.92
CA GLN A 5 -8.41 11.25 19.18
C GLN A 5 -9.53 11.47 20.19
N PRO A 6 -9.84 12.73 20.50
CA PRO A 6 -10.70 13.01 21.65
C PRO A 6 -12.08 12.41 21.55
N GLN A 7 -12.53 12.15 20.34
CA GLN A 7 -13.87 11.58 20.17
C GLN A 7 -13.90 10.07 20.21
N GLN A 8 -12.71 9.43 20.24
CA GLN A 8 -12.70 7.98 20.22
C GLN A 8 -12.99 7.43 21.62
N THR A 9 -14.08 6.74 21.75
CA THR A 9 -14.56 6.27 23.05
C THR A 9 -14.57 4.75 23.14
N PHE A 10 -14.09 4.04 22.12
CA PHE A 10 -14.02 2.58 22.13
C PHE A 10 -12.88 2.15 21.25
N GLY A 11 -12.51 0.87 21.40
CA GLY A 11 -11.44 0.30 20.60
C GLY A 11 -10.07 0.73 21.05
N PRO A 12 -9.03 0.44 20.26
CA PRO A 12 -7.65 0.78 20.62
C PRO A 12 -7.46 2.30 20.57
N ARG A 13 -7.23 2.89 21.74
CA ARG A 13 -7.16 4.34 21.84
C ARG A 13 -6.17 4.85 22.87
N VAL A 14 -5.52 3.96 23.62
CA VAL A 14 -4.58 4.34 24.66
C VAL A 14 -3.19 3.93 24.22
N LEU A 15 -2.24 4.87 24.25
CA LEU A 15 -0.86 4.54 23.93
C LEU A 15 -0.19 3.88 25.11
N GLU A 16 0.30 2.67 24.92
CA GLU A 16 1.10 1.98 25.94
C GLU A 16 1.94 0.91 25.27
N VAL A 17 2.96 0.44 25.98
CA VAL A 17 3.83 -0.61 25.48
C VAL A 17 3.22 -1.95 25.87
N PRO A 18 2.74 -2.74 24.92
CA PRO A 18 2.17 -4.04 25.27
C PRO A 18 3.22 -4.98 25.86
N GLU A 19 2.78 -5.94 26.63
CA GLU A 19 3.68 -6.92 27.20
C GLU A 19 4.45 -7.62 26.08
N GLY A 20 5.77 -7.67 26.24
CA GLY A 20 6.62 -8.31 25.24
C GLY A 20 7.01 -7.41 24.06
N ASP A 21 6.51 -6.18 24.02
CA ASP A 21 6.82 -5.24 22.96
C ASP A 21 7.87 -4.24 23.43
N ASN A 22 8.37 -3.43 22.52
CA ASN A 22 9.38 -2.44 22.82
C ASN A 22 9.01 -1.04 22.36
N ARG A 23 7.78 -0.80 21.94
CA ARG A 23 7.31 0.53 21.61
C ARG A 23 5.83 0.67 21.87
N GLU A 24 5.42 1.93 21.96
CA GLU A 24 4.02 2.22 22.23
C GLU A 24 3.14 1.85 21.06
N ARG A 25 1.98 1.30 21.39
CA ARG A 25 0.95 0.97 20.41
C ARG A 25 -0.37 1.48 20.96
N LEU A 26 -1.37 1.58 20.09
CA LEU A 26 -2.72 1.86 20.55
C LEU A 26 -3.33 0.57 21.06
N VAL A 27 -3.80 0.60 22.30
CA VAL A 27 -4.34 -0.56 22.99
C VAL A 27 -5.75 -0.23 23.46
N CYS A 28 -6.64 -1.20 23.34
CA CYS A 28 -7.99 -1.05 23.85
C CYS A 28 -7.99 -1.27 25.37
N PRO A 29 -8.43 -0.29 26.16
CA PRO A 29 -8.40 -0.46 27.62
C PRO A 29 -9.41 -1.46 28.14
N GLU A 30 -10.45 -1.80 27.37
CA GLU A 30 -11.44 -2.75 27.80
C GLU A 30 -11.04 -4.20 27.55
N CYS A 31 -10.48 -4.48 26.37
CA CYS A 31 -10.21 -5.86 25.98
C CYS A 31 -8.75 -6.15 25.68
N SER A 32 -7.88 -5.16 25.81
CA SER A 32 -6.44 -5.28 25.60
C SER A 32 -6.04 -5.56 24.15
N TYR A 33 -6.96 -5.38 23.20
CA TYR A 33 -6.60 -5.52 21.80
C TYR A 33 -5.55 -4.48 21.43
N VAL A 34 -4.51 -4.91 20.74
CA VAL A 34 -3.41 -4.04 20.31
C VAL A 34 -3.52 -3.83 18.81
N ARG A 35 -3.51 -2.57 18.39
CA ARG A 35 -3.49 -2.24 16.97
C ARG A 35 -2.05 -2.10 16.52
N TYR A 36 -1.66 -2.94 15.59
CA TYR A 36 -0.34 -2.88 14.98
C TYR A 36 -0.47 -2.20 13.61
N ASP A 37 0.13 -1.03 13.50
CA ASP A 37 0.14 -0.30 12.23
C ASP A 37 1.40 -0.64 11.48
N ASN A 38 1.25 -1.07 10.25
CA ASN A 38 2.37 -1.42 9.38
C ASN A 38 2.34 -0.55 8.15
N PRO A 39 3.48 -0.37 7.48
CA PRO A 39 3.47 0.33 6.21
C PRO A 39 2.53 -0.34 5.22
N LYS A 40 1.91 0.46 4.39
CA LYS A 40 1.06 -0.06 3.32
C LYS A 40 1.92 -0.49 2.16
N ILE A 41 1.53 -1.56 1.50
CA ILE A 41 2.26 -2.11 0.37
C ILE A 41 1.50 -1.80 -0.90
N VAL A 42 2.19 -1.16 -1.83
CA VAL A 42 1.67 -0.87 -3.16
C VAL A 42 2.36 -1.81 -4.13
N ALA A 43 1.59 -2.46 -4.99
CA ALA A 43 2.14 -3.32 -6.03
C ALA A 43 1.76 -2.74 -7.37
N GLY A 44 2.73 -2.73 -8.28
CA GLY A 44 2.48 -2.18 -9.61
C GLY A 44 3.49 -2.70 -10.60
N ALA A 45 3.40 -2.20 -11.82
CA ALA A 45 4.27 -2.69 -12.88
C ALA A 45 4.64 -1.58 -13.85
N VAL A 46 5.89 -1.63 -14.30
CA VAL A 46 6.32 -0.92 -15.49
C VAL A 46 6.15 -1.90 -16.64
N VAL A 47 5.21 -1.61 -17.51
CA VAL A 47 4.85 -2.51 -18.62
C VAL A 47 5.35 -1.91 -19.91
N LEU A 48 6.19 -2.67 -20.61
CA LEU A 48 6.75 -2.26 -21.90
C LEU A 48 6.15 -3.14 -22.98
N TRP A 49 5.60 -2.50 -24.02
CA TRP A 49 5.02 -3.25 -25.12
C TRP A 49 5.26 -2.46 -26.41
N GLN A 50 5.92 -3.11 -27.37
CA GLN A 50 6.23 -2.52 -28.67
C GLN A 50 6.92 -1.16 -28.51
N GLY A 51 7.90 -1.09 -27.59
CA GLY A 51 8.66 0.13 -27.37
C GLY A 51 7.95 1.23 -26.61
N ARG A 52 6.79 0.95 -26.05
CA ARG A 52 6.00 1.95 -25.33
C ARG A 52 5.68 1.48 -23.94
N TYR A 53 5.55 2.45 -23.03
CA TYR A 53 5.19 2.16 -21.64
C TYR A 53 3.69 2.35 -21.45
N LEU A 54 3.10 1.45 -20.68
CA LEU A 54 1.69 1.54 -20.34
C LEU A 54 1.53 2.51 -19.16
N LEU A 55 0.77 3.57 -19.38
CA LEU A 55 0.50 4.54 -18.33
C LEU A 55 -1.01 4.72 -18.19
N CYS A 56 -1.42 5.03 -16.97
CA CYS A 56 -2.81 5.27 -16.63
C CYS A 56 -2.97 6.70 -16.16
N ARG A 57 -4.07 7.32 -16.55
CA ARG A 57 -4.37 8.68 -16.12
C ARG A 57 -5.24 8.62 -14.89
N ARG A 58 -4.81 9.31 -13.83
CA ARG A 58 -5.55 9.26 -12.58
C ARG A 58 -6.92 9.94 -12.74
N ALA A 59 -7.96 9.26 -12.27
CA ALA A 59 -9.33 9.76 -12.33
C ALA A 59 -9.76 10.42 -11.03
N ILE A 60 -8.98 10.26 -9.95
CA ILE A 60 -9.34 10.80 -8.63
C ILE A 60 -8.14 11.51 -8.02
N ASN A 61 -8.43 12.37 -7.06
CA ASN A 61 -7.38 13.00 -6.26
C ASN A 61 -6.73 11.97 -5.33
N PRO A 62 -5.47 12.15 -4.95
CA PRO A 62 -4.58 13.26 -5.33
C PRO A 62 -4.08 13.10 -6.77
N ARG A 63 -3.68 14.23 -7.34
CA ARG A 63 -3.09 14.29 -8.68
C ARG A 63 -4.01 13.79 -9.79
N LYS A 64 -5.29 14.10 -9.66
CA LYS A 64 -6.24 13.79 -10.73
C LYS A 64 -5.75 14.35 -12.05
N GLY A 65 -5.80 13.54 -13.10
CA GLY A 65 -5.36 13.93 -14.43
C GLY A 65 -3.90 13.67 -14.71
N TYR A 66 -3.09 13.33 -13.68
CA TYR A 66 -1.68 13.01 -13.89
C TYR A 66 -1.56 11.57 -14.38
N TRP A 67 -0.51 11.33 -15.15
CA TRP A 67 -0.22 10.00 -15.66
C TRP A 67 0.70 9.27 -14.71
N THR A 68 0.46 7.97 -14.55
CA THR A 68 1.25 7.14 -13.67
C THR A 68 1.26 5.71 -14.18
N ILE A 69 2.20 4.91 -13.67
CA ILE A 69 2.18 3.49 -13.96
C ILE A 69 1.00 2.86 -13.21
N PRO A 70 0.46 1.76 -13.73
CA PRO A 70 -0.61 1.05 -13.00
C PRO A 70 -0.07 0.47 -11.69
N ALA A 71 -0.71 0.81 -10.60
CA ALA A 71 -0.30 0.37 -9.27
C ALA A 71 -1.42 0.66 -8.28
N GLY A 72 -1.44 -0.10 -7.19
CA GLY A 72 -2.40 0.12 -6.12
C GLY A 72 -2.07 -0.71 -4.91
N TYR A 73 -2.85 -0.56 -3.88
CA TYR A 73 -2.61 -1.29 -2.62
C TYR A 73 -2.83 -2.77 -2.80
N MET A 74 -1.92 -3.55 -2.21
CA MET A 74 -2.13 -5.00 -2.14
C MET A 74 -3.38 -5.31 -1.33
N GLU A 75 -4.07 -6.36 -1.76
CA GLU A 75 -5.21 -6.88 -1.04
C GLU A 75 -4.77 -8.06 -0.16
N LEU A 76 -5.62 -8.40 0.78
CA LEU A 76 -5.35 -9.57 1.61
C LEU A 76 -5.35 -10.84 0.76
N ASN A 77 -4.51 -11.78 1.15
CA ASN A 77 -4.44 -13.11 0.56
C ASN A 77 -3.99 -13.14 -0.90
N GLU A 78 -3.24 -12.13 -1.31
CA GLU A 78 -2.63 -12.17 -2.64
C GLU A 78 -1.13 -11.94 -2.50
N THR A 79 -0.36 -12.46 -3.46
CA THR A 79 1.06 -12.17 -3.52
C THR A 79 1.27 -10.79 -4.13
N ALA A 80 2.44 -10.21 -3.91
CA ALA A 80 2.76 -8.93 -4.53
C ALA A 80 2.68 -9.02 -6.05
N LEU A 81 3.15 -10.13 -6.61
CA LEU A 81 3.09 -10.37 -8.06
C LEU A 81 1.64 -10.38 -8.55
N ASP A 82 0.79 -11.13 -7.87
CA ASP A 82 -0.61 -11.20 -8.26
C ASP A 82 -1.29 -9.85 -8.08
N GLY A 83 -0.91 -9.11 -7.05
CA GLY A 83 -1.44 -7.78 -6.84
C GLY A 83 -1.09 -6.83 -7.98
N ALA A 84 0.16 -6.87 -8.44
CA ALA A 84 0.58 -6.05 -9.57
C ALA A 84 -0.22 -6.41 -10.84
N LYS A 85 -0.37 -7.70 -11.10
CA LYS A 85 -1.13 -8.13 -12.29
C LYS A 85 -2.59 -7.72 -12.18
N ARG A 86 -3.17 -7.83 -11.00
CA ARG A 86 -4.56 -7.43 -10.78
C ARG A 86 -4.73 -5.92 -11.00
N GLU A 87 -3.80 -5.11 -10.48
CA GLU A 87 -3.90 -3.67 -10.65
C GLU A 87 -3.81 -3.27 -12.11
N VAL A 88 -2.92 -3.91 -12.87
CA VAL A 88 -2.82 -3.61 -14.30
C VAL A 88 -4.11 -3.98 -15.02
N LEU A 89 -4.68 -5.13 -14.67
CA LEU A 89 -5.92 -5.56 -15.28
C LEU A 89 -7.07 -4.60 -14.96
N GLU A 90 -7.17 -4.19 -13.69
CA GLU A 90 -8.24 -3.29 -13.25
C GLU A 90 -8.12 -1.91 -13.85
N GLU A 91 -6.90 -1.37 -13.91
CA GLU A 91 -6.70 0.02 -14.32
C GLU A 91 -6.53 0.19 -15.82
N ALA A 92 -6.04 -0.83 -16.52
CA ALA A 92 -5.74 -0.72 -17.93
C ALA A 92 -6.34 -1.84 -18.76
N GLU A 93 -7.06 -2.77 -18.15
CA GLU A 93 -7.67 -3.92 -18.81
C GLU A 93 -6.64 -4.70 -19.62
N ALA A 94 -5.40 -4.77 -19.12
CA ALA A 94 -4.31 -5.44 -19.82
C ALA A 94 -3.85 -6.66 -19.03
N GLU A 95 -3.58 -7.73 -19.77
CA GLU A 95 -2.95 -8.90 -19.20
C GLU A 95 -1.46 -8.82 -19.49
N ILE A 96 -0.66 -9.04 -18.46
CA ILE A 96 0.78 -8.86 -18.58
C ILE A 96 1.52 -10.14 -18.24
N VAL A 97 2.73 -10.25 -18.76
CA VAL A 97 3.69 -11.27 -18.38
C VAL A 97 4.77 -10.57 -17.58
N VAL A 98 4.96 -11.01 -16.33
CA VAL A 98 5.91 -10.38 -15.44
C VAL A 98 7.28 -11.03 -15.62
N ASP A 99 8.30 -10.21 -15.86
CA ASP A 99 9.67 -10.69 -16.02
C ASP A 99 10.41 -10.80 -14.69
N GLY A 100 10.09 -9.92 -13.75
CA GLY A 100 10.75 -9.93 -12.46
C GLY A 100 10.50 -8.64 -11.71
N LEU A 101 11.04 -8.58 -10.51
CA LEU A 101 10.94 -7.38 -9.68
C LEU A 101 11.92 -6.34 -10.23
N LEU A 102 11.41 -5.16 -10.54
CA LEU A 102 12.23 -4.07 -11.03
C LEU A 102 12.84 -3.26 -9.90
N ALA A 103 12.01 -2.89 -8.92
CA ALA A 103 12.49 -2.01 -7.86
C ALA A 103 11.57 -2.07 -6.65
N ILE A 104 12.15 -1.75 -5.50
CA ILE A 104 11.41 -1.51 -4.27
C ILE A 104 11.64 -0.05 -3.92
N TYR A 105 10.56 0.71 -3.80
CA TYR A 105 10.66 2.11 -3.41
C TYR A 105 10.12 2.27 -2.00
N ASN A 106 10.91 2.87 -1.15
CA ASN A 106 10.51 3.14 0.23
C ASN A 106 10.15 4.61 0.36
N ILE A 107 8.95 4.87 0.85
CA ILE A 107 8.49 6.24 1.06
C ILE A 107 8.10 6.39 2.52
N PRO A 108 9.11 6.57 3.40
CA PRO A 108 8.84 6.60 4.85
C PRO A 108 7.89 7.71 5.26
N ARG A 109 7.92 8.82 4.54
CA ARG A 109 7.10 9.98 4.87
C ARG A 109 5.61 9.64 4.93
N ILE A 110 5.17 8.68 4.12
CA ILE A 110 3.77 8.26 4.12
C ILE A 110 3.63 6.79 4.51
N SER A 111 4.69 6.19 5.05
CA SER A 111 4.70 4.80 5.49
C SER A 111 4.22 3.87 4.39
N GLN A 112 4.91 3.91 3.27
CA GLN A 112 4.53 3.13 2.11
C GLN A 112 5.75 2.43 1.53
N VAL A 113 5.55 1.19 1.09
CA VAL A 113 6.56 0.42 0.36
C VAL A 113 5.93 0.05 -0.97
N GLN A 114 6.63 0.36 -2.06
CA GLN A 114 6.14 0.07 -3.39
C GLN A 114 6.99 -1.02 -4.03
N LEU A 115 6.34 -2.07 -4.46
CA LEU A 115 6.96 -3.19 -5.16
C LEU A 115 6.58 -3.08 -6.62
N ILE A 116 7.54 -2.74 -7.46
CA ILE A 116 7.29 -2.46 -8.87
C ILE A 116 7.93 -3.55 -9.71
N TYR A 117 7.12 -4.21 -10.50
CA TYR A 117 7.56 -5.31 -11.36
C TYR A 117 7.81 -4.83 -12.76
N ARG A 118 8.68 -5.54 -13.47
CA ARG A 118 8.92 -5.33 -14.89
C ARG A 118 8.09 -6.32 -15.66
N ALA A 119 7.35 -5.84 -16.65
CA ALA A 119 6.41 -6.68 -17.37
C ALA A 119 6.26 -6.27 -18.82
N GLN A 120 5.58 -7.13 -19.57
CA GLN A 120 5.24 -6.84 -20.95
C GLN A 120 3.89 -7.46 -21.31
#